data_4b4489c4ad2ab0587856c024bd9ff74f
#
_entry.id   4b4489c4ad2ab0587856c024bd9ff74f
#
_cell.length_a   1.000
_cell.length_b   1.000
_cell.length_c   1.000
_cell.angle_alpha   90.00
_cell.angle_beta   90.00
_cell.angle_gamma   90.00
#
_symmetry.space_group_name_H-M   'P 1'
#
loop_
_entity.id
_entity.type
_entity.pdbx_description
1 polymer ?
#
loop_
_entity_poly.entity_id
_entity_poly.type
_entity_poly.pdbx_seq_one_letter_code
_entity_poly.pdbx_strand_id
1 'polypeptide(L)'
;MIKDKSIFIKNIYYMLSYAFTTLNQGGYEDIATEEFENIHNLFAAILAKGIGRQLKQGLYREYLNQKETVTAVRGKIDIPGTIQNRLARRQVLTCEYDELSENNLLNQILKTTVMLLLCHARVDQAYKSDLKKEMLFFSNVDTIDPAAIRWSAIRFQRNNNTYRMLISLCQLILEGMLLTSDSGEYRLASFIDEQRMNRLYEKFILEYYAKECPQVTATASQIPWALDDGIGTMLPVMQSDIMLTRGNEVLIIDAKYYTHTTQAQYDVHTLHSGNLYQIFTYVKNKEAEFGNEPHQVSGMLLYAATDEAIQPDNRYRMSGNQISVKTLDLNRNFSEISAQLNRIVGDYFL
;
A
#
# COMPACT_ATOMS: atom_id res chain seq x y z
N MET A 1 18.58 -12.12 -12.30
CA MET A 1 17.37 -11.61 -11.59
C MET A 1 16.65 -10.63 -12.49
N ILE A 2 15.33 -10.75 -12.60
CA ILE A 2 14.50 -9.93 -13.50
C ILE A 2 14.07 -8.68 -12.76
N LYS A 3 14.03 -7.53 -13.47
CA LYS A 3 13.77 -6.21 -12.91
C LYS A 3 12.44 -5.66 -13.40
N ASP A 4 11.73 -4.94 -12.53
CA ASP A 4 10.69 -4.00 -12.91
C ASP A 4 11.25 -2.59 -12.75
N LYS A 5 11.52 -1.90 -13.88
CA LYS A 5 12.36 -0.69 -13.91
C LYS A 5 13.73 -0.98 -13.26
N SER A 6 14.10 -0.23 -12.22
CA SER A 6 15.36 -0.35 -11.49
C SER A 6 15.31 -1.26 -10.26
N ILE A 7 14.22 -2.02 -10.06
CA ILE A 7 14.06 -2.87 -8.88
C ILE A 7 14.01 -4.34 -9.27
N PHE A 8 14.70 -5.20 -8.53
CA PHE A 8 14.46 -6.64 -8.65
C PHE A 8 13.04 -7.00 -8.20
N ILE A 9 12.30 -7.75 -8.99
CA ILE A 9 10.92 -8.15 -8.68
C ILE A 9 10.85 -8.84 -7.31
N LYS A 10 11.86 -9.62 -6.96
CA LYS A 10 11.99 -10.24 -5.64
C LYS A 10 12.02 -9.21 -4.51
N ASN A 11 12.62 -8.04 -4.71
CA ASN A 11 12.64 -6.99 -3.70
C ASN A 11 11.27 -6.32 -3.55
N ILE A 12 10.44 -6.29 -4.60
CA ILE A 12 9.03 -5.87 -4.48
C ILE A 12 8.29 -6.84 -3.55
N TYR A 13 8.53 -8.16 -3.65
CA TYR A 13 7.97 -9.11 -2.69
C TYR A 13 8.42 -8.80 -1.25
N TYR A 14 9.71 -8.53 -1.01
CA TYR A 14 10.19 -8.17 0.31
C TYR A 14 9.54 -6.87 0.82
N MET A 15 9.44 -5.83 -0.01
CA MET A 15 8.75 -4.60 0.36
C MET A 15 7.30 -4.87 0.76
N LEU A 16 6.58 -5.70 -0.02
CA LEU A 16 5.22 -6.14 0.30
C LEU A 16 5.17 -6.94 1.60
N SER A 17 6.15 -7.79 1.88
CA SER A 17 6.18 -8.63 3.08
C SER A 17 6.38 -7.82 4.37
N TYR A 18 7.13 -6.73 4.32
CA TYR A 18 7.21 -5.77 5.41
C TYR A 18 5.93 -4.94 5.52
N ALA A 19 5.46 -4.38 4.40
CA ALA A 19 4.24 -3.57 4.37
C ALA A 19 2.99 -4.35 4.82
N PHE A 20 2.97 -5.67 4.63
CA PHE A 20 1.87 -6.56 4.97
C PHE A 20 2.36 -7.77 5.75
N THR A 21 2.40 -7.66 7.06
CA THR A 21 2.92 -8.69 7.98
C THR A 21 2.32 -10.08 7.78
N THR A 22 1.11 -10.17 7.23
CA THR A 22 0.45 -11.43 6.90
C THR A 22 1.24 -12.27 5.88
N LEU A 23 2.01 -11.64 4.99
CA LEU A 23 2.89 -12.34 4.05
C LEU A 23 4.08 -13.04 4.73
N ASN A 24 4.47 -12.59 5.93
CA ASN A 24 5.51 -13.22 6.74
C ASN A 24 4.96 -14.34 7.64
N GLN A 25 3.65 -14.49 7.75
CA GLN A 25 3.01 -15.53 8.56
C GLN A 25 2.84 -16.79 7.71
N GLY A 26 3.77 -17.75 7.83
CA GLY A 26 3.77 -19.10 7.25
C GLY A 26 2.96 -19.39 5.99
N GLY A 27 3.54 -20.08 5.03
CA GLY A 27 2.86 -20.49 3.81
C GLY A 27 3.04 -19.59 2.59
N TYR A 28 3.82 -18.51 2.66
CA TYR A 28 4.25 -17.70 1.50
C TYR A 28 5.77 -17.85 1.25
N GLU A 29 6.45 -18.71 2.00
CA GLU A 29 7.89 -18.92 1.94
C GLU A 29 8.37 -19.35 0.55
N ASP A 30 7.57 -20.19 -0.14
CA ASP A 30 7.90 -20.62 -1.50
C ASP A 30 7.94 -19.43 -2.48
N ILE A 31 7.03 -18.44 -2.31
CA ILE A 31 7.01 -17.21 -3.12
C ILE A 31 8.31 -16.42 -2.92
N ALA A 32 8.83 -16.38 -1.68
CA ALA A 32 10.09 -15.70 -1.38
C ALA A 32 11.30 -16.32 -2.10
N THR A 33 11.25 -17.60 -2.41
CA THR A 33 12.33 -18.33 -3.10
C THR A 33 12.18 -18.42 -4.62
N GLU A 34 10.97 -18.13 -5.13
CA GLU A 34 10.65 -18.21 -6.55
C GLU A 34 11.23 -17.00 -7.33
N GLU A 35 11.71 -17.25 -8.55
CA GLU A 35 12.13 -16.19 -9.47
C GLU A 35 11.01 -15.87 -10.46
N PHE A 36 10.45 -14.67 -10.34
CA PHE A 36 9.37 -14.21 -11.21
C PHE A 36 9.91 -13.46 -12.42
N GLU A 37 9.41 -13.78 -13.61
CA GLU A 37 9.78 -13.09 -14.86
C GLU A 37 9.22 -11.67 -14.94
N ASN A 38 8.09 -11.42 -14.27
CA ASN A 38 7.44 -10.11 -14.25
C ASN A 38 6.58 -9.94 -12.99
N ILE A 39 6.20 -8.70 -12.72
CA ILE A 39 5.43 -8.33 -11.54
C ILE A 39 4.01 -8.94 -11.51
N HIS A 40 3.41 -9.21 -12.68
CA HIS A 40 2.07 -9.80 -12.75
C HIS A 40 2.07 -11.24 -12.27
N ASN A 41 3.14 -12.00 -12.56
CA ASN A 41 3.34 -13.35 -12.04
C ASN A 41 3.48 -13.34 -10.52
N LEU A 42 4.23 -12.39 -9.96
CA LEU A 42 4.34 -12.20 -8.51
C LEU A 42 2.96 -11.94 -7.89
N PHE A 43 2.19 -11.02 -8.43
CA PHE A 43 0.85 -10.72 -7.90
C PHE A 43 -0.11 -11.90 -8.05
N ALA A 44 -0.08 -12.58 -9.18
CA ALA A 44 -0.89 -13.76 -9.43
C ALA A 44 -0.58 -14.88 -8.41
N ALA A 45 0.70 -15.14 -8.13
CA ALA A 45 1.14 -16.12 -7.15
C ALA A 45 0.68 -15.76 -5.73
N ILE A 46 0.87 -14.49 -5.30
CA ILE A 46 0.43 -14.03 -3.97
C ILE A 46 -1.09 -14.15 -3.83
N LEU A 47 -1.85 -13.70 -4.85
CA LEU A 47 -3.31 -13.76 -4.81
C LEU A 47 -3.83 -15.19 -4.83
N ALA A 48 -3.33 -16.07 -5.71
CA ALA A 48 -3.72 -17.46 -5.75
C ALA A 48 -3.53 -18.14 -4.37
N LYS A 49 -2.33 -17.98 -3.80
CA LYS A 49 -2.02 -18.57 -2.50
C LYS A 49 -2.82 -17.96 -1.36
N GLY A 50 -3.02 -16.66 -1.37
CA GLY A 50 -3.79 -15.94 -0.34
C GLY A 50 -5.28 -16.27 -0.39
N ILE A 51 -5.87 -16.31 -1.58
CA ILE A 51 -7.26 -16.72 -1.79
C ILE A 51 -7.45 -18.18 -1.39
N GLY A 52 -6.56 -19.10 -1.82
CA GLY A 52 -6.63 -20.51 -1.44
C GLY A 52 -6.56 -20.74 0.07
N ARG A 53 -5.77 -19.93 0.80
CA ARG A 53 -5.77 -19.96 2.27
C ARG A 53 -7.09 -19.46 2.85
N GLN A 54 -7.62 -18.38 2.28
CA GLN A 54 -8.87 -17.81 2.74
C GLN A 54 -10.04 -18.76 2.49
N LEU A 55 -10.06 -19.47 1.36
CA LEU A 55 -11.09 -20.46 1.05
C LEU A 55 -11.15 -21.62 2.05
N LYS A 56 -10.04 -22.00 2.68
CA LYS A 56 -10.03 -22.98 3.78
C LYS A 56 -10.80 -22.51 5.01
N GLN A 57 -10.96 -21.20 5.19
CA GLN A 57 -11.75 -20.56 6.24
C GLN A 57 -13.14 -20.16 5.75
N GLY A 58 -13.41 -20.29 4.44
CA GLY A 58 -14.58 -19.80 3.74
C GLY A 58 -14.42 -18.38 3.22
N LEU A 59 -15.22 -18.00 2.22
CA LEU A 59 -15.31 -16.62 1.77
C LEU A 59 -15.92 -15.73 2.85
N TYR A 60 -15.48 -14.48 2.88
CA TYR A 60 -16.09 -13.48 3.75
C TYR A 60 -17.56 -13.31 3.39
N ARG A 61 -18.40 -13.30 4.41
CA ARG A 61 -19.85 -13.11 4.27
C ARG A 61 -20.28 -11.88 5.02
N GLU A 62 -21.21 -11.17 4.45
CA GLU A 62 -21.80 -9.98 5.02
C GLU A 62 -23.33 -10.05 4.94
N TYR A 63 -23.99 -9.52 5.95
CA TYR A 63 -25.43 -9.38 5.90
C TYR A 63 -25.79 -8.21 4.99
N LEU A 64 -26.42 -8.53 3.85
CA LEU A 64 -26.94 -7.55 2.90
C LEU A 64 -28.43 -7.46 3.04
N ASN A 65 -28.95 -6.24 3.18
CA ASN A 65 -30.38 -6.02 3.20
C ASN A 65 -30.94 -6.27 1.78
N GLN A 66 -31.84 -7.26 1.68
CA GLN A 66 -32.50 -7.61 0.45
C GLN A 66 -33.95 -7.13 0.50
N LYS A 67 -34.42 -6.60 -0.63
CA LYS A 67 -35.82 -6.24 -0.82
C LYS A 67 -36.37 -7.00 -2.01
N GLU A 68 -37.18 -8.02 -1.74
CA GLU A 68 -37.71 -8.90 -2.78
C GLU A 68 -39.20 -9.07 -2.69
N THR A 69 -39.79 -9.43 -3.85
CA THR A 69 -41.16 -9.85 -3.96
C THR A 69 -41.26 -11.37 -3.79
N VAL A 70 -41.88 -11.81 -2.70
CA VAL A 70 -41.93 -13.22 -2.29
C VAL A 70 -43.36 -13.68 -2.07
N THR A 71 -43.60 -15.00 -2.15
CA THR A 71 -44.92 -15.59 -1.92
C THR A 71 -45.21 -15.83 -0.47
N ALA A 72 -44.21 -15.92 0.37
CA ALA A 72 -44.31 -16.11 1.83
C ALA A 72 -43.56 -15.02 2.57
N VAL A 73 -43.97 -14.66 3.78
CA VAL A 73 -43.33 -13.65 4.61
C VAL A 73 -41.91 -14.06 4.96
N ARG A 74 -40.95 -13.18 4.67
CA ARG A 74 -39.55 -13.31 5.05
C ARG A 74 -39.05 -11.98 5.59
N GLY A 75 -38.67 -11.94 6.86
CA GLY A 75 -38.24 -10.69 7.50
C GLY A 75 -39.37 -9.67 7.69
N LYS A 76 -39.12 -8.41 7.34
CA LYS A 76 -40.08 -7.31 7.50
C LYS A 76 -40.86 -7.07 6.21
N ILE A 77 -42.19 -6.97 6.31
CA ILE A 77 -43.04 -6.64 5.16
C ILE A 77 -42.83 -5.13 4.80
N ASP A 78 -42.48 -4.89 3.55
CA ASP A 78 -42.51 -3.55 2.95
C ASP A 78 -43.93 -3.25 2.50
N ILE A 79 -44.63 -2.42 3.27
CA ILE A 79 -46.05 -2.11 3.03
C ILE A 79 -46.25 -1.40 1.67
N PRO A 80 -45.46 -0.36 1.28
CA PRO A 80 -45.63 0.31 0.00
C PRO A 80 -45.50 -0.64 -1.19
N GLY A 81 -44.45 -1.48 -1.24
CA GLY A 81 -44.24 -2.44 -2.32
C GLY A 81 -45.33 -3.52 -2.35
N THR A 82 -45.78 -3.95 -1.20
CA THR A 82 -46.90 -4.94 -1.09
C THR A 82 -48.21 -4.35 -1.63
N ILE A 83 -48.52 -3.09 -1.31
CA ILE A 83 -49.70 -2.41 -1.84
C ILE A 83 -49.60 -2.29 -3.38
N GLN A 84 -48.44 -1.92 -3.91
CA GLN A 84 -48.21 -1.87 -5.36
C GLN A 84 -48.46 -3.23 -6.03
N ASN A 85 -48.00 -4.31 -5.43
CA ASN A 85 -48.24 -5.67 -5.95
C ASN A 85 -49.76 -6.01 -5.94
N ARG A 86 -50.47 -5.64 -4.87
CA ARG A 86 -51.90 -5.85 -4.80
C ARG A 86 -52.69 -5.02 -5.83
N LEU A 87 -52.32 -3.76 -6.05
CA LEU A 87 -52.90 -2.92 -7.08
C LEU A 87 -52.64 -3.51 -8.49
N ALA A 88 -51.48 -4.11 -8.70
CA ALA A 88 -51.13 -4.85 -9.93
C ALA A 88 -51.78 -6.26 -10.00
N ARG A 89 -52.67 -6.60 -9.08
CA ARG A 89 -53.35 -7.93 -8.94
C ARG A 89 -52.38 -9.12 -8.79
N ARG A 90 -51.20 -8.88 -8.20
CA ARG A 90 -50.20 -9.92 -7.90
C ARG A 90 -50.42 -10.39 -6.44
N GLN A 91 -50.53 -11.70 -6.24
CA GLN A 91 -50.72 -12.31 -4.90
C GLN A 91 -49.36 -12.60 -4.26
N VAL A 92 -48.51 -11.53 -4.11
CA VAL A 92 -47.16 -11.60 -3.57
C VAL A 92 -46.94 -10.45 -2.61
N LEU A 93 -45.98 -10.62 -1.69
CA LEU A 93 -45.59 -9.64 -0.69
C LEU A 93 -44.21 -9.09 -1.08
N THR A 94 -43.94 -7.81 -0.81
CA THR A 94 -42.59 -7.29 -0.81
C THR A 94 -42.06 -7.37 0.61
N CYS A 95 -40.91 -8.01 0.78
CA CYS A 95 -40.26 -8.18 2.08
C CYS A 95 -38.83 -7.61 2.05
N GLU A 96 -38.44 -7.05 3.19
CA GLU A 96 -37.07 -6.63 3.48
C GLU A 96 -36.50 -7.61 4.53
N TYR A 97 -35.35 -8.18 4.22
CA TYR A 97 -34.66 -9.11 5.13
C TYR A 97 -33.14 -9.05 4.90
N ASP A 98 -32.40 -9.39 5.96
CA ASP A 98 -30.96 -9.50 5.85
C ASP A 98 -30.58 -10.91 5.41
N GLU A 99 -29.80 -11.02 4.34
CA GLU A 99 -29.27 -12.27 3.83
C GLU A 99 -27.75 -12.29 3.93
N LEU A 100 -27.21 -13.40 4.46
CA LEU A 100 -25.78 -13.60 4.57
C LEU A 100 -25.21 -13.95 3.19
N SER A 101 -24.55 -13.00 2.56
CA SER A 101 -24.10 -13.10 1.17
C SER A 101 -22.57 -13.10 1.05
N GLU A 102 -22.07 -13.92 0.14
CA GLU A 102 -20.69 -13.88 -0.35
C GLU A 102 -20.49 -12.80 -1.43
N ASN A 103 -21.57 -12.34 -2.06
CA ASN A 103 -21.54 -11.30 -3.07
C ASN A 103 -21.43 -9.90 -2.43
N ASN A 104 -20.33 -9.65 -1.74
CA ASN A 104 -20.03 -8.39 -1.06
C ASN A 104 -18.84 -7.69 -1.72
N LEU A 105 -18.63 -6.41 -1.37
CA LEU A 105 -17.61 -5.57 -1.97
C LEU A 105 -16.20 -6.18 -1.94
N LEU A 106 -15.80 -6.83 -0.83
CA LEU A 106 -14.46 -7.39 -0.69
C LEU A 106 -14.23 -8.54 -1.68
N ASN A 107 -15.19 -9.45 -1.80
CA ASN A 107 -15.10 -10.57 -2.73
C ASN A 107 -15.23 -10.11 -4.19
N GLN A 108 -16.04 -9.09 -4.47
CA GLN A 108 -16.16 -8.50 -5.80
C GLN A 108 -14.83 -7.86 -6.24
N ILE A 109 -14.14 -7.15 -5.36
CA ILE A 109 -12.80 -6.59 -5.63
C ILE A 109 -11.79 -7.71 -5.94
N LEU A 110 -11.76 -8.77 -5.11
CA LEU A 110 -10.89 -9.93 -5.34
C LEU A 110 -11.15 -10.55 -6.72
N LYS A 111 -12.41 -10.87 -7.02
CA LYS A 111 -12.80 -11.47 -8.31
C LYS A 111 -12.41 -10.58 -9.48
N THR A 112 -12.72 -9.30 -9.41
CA THR A 112 -12.41 -8.34 -10.48
C THR A 112 -10.91 -8.26 -10.75
N THR A 113 -10.08 -8.14 -9.70
CA THR A 113 -8.63 -8.08 -9.82
C THR A 113 -8.07 -9.38 -10.43
N VAL A 114 -8.55 -10.53 -9.98
CA VAL A 114 -8.12 -11.83 -10.53
C VAL A 114 -8.52 -11.96 -12.00
N MET A 115 -9.73 -11.53 -12.38
CA MET A 115 -10.16 -11.57 -13.78
C MET A 115 -9.26 -10.71 -14.70
N LEU A 116 -8.84 -9.54 -14.26
CA LEU A 116 -7.88 -8.70 -14.98
C LEU A 116 -6.52 -9.38 -15.16
N LEU A 117 -6.00 -10.05 -14.11
CA LEU A 117 -4.76 -10.82 -14.19
C LEU A 117 -4.91 -12.03 -15.13
N LEU A 118 -6.04 -12.73 -15.11
CA LEU A 118 -6.31 -13.85 -16.03
C LEU A 118 -6.33 -13.42 -17.50
N CYS A 119 -6.83 -12.22 -17.79
CA CYS A 119 -6.84 -11.64 -19.13
C CYS A 119 -5.47 -11.10 -19.55
N HIS A 120 -4.55 -10.86 -18.61
CA HIS A 120 -3.27 -10.24 -18.93
C HIS A 120 -2.32 -11.21 -19.65
N ALA A 121 -1.72 -10.74 -20.78
CA ALA A 121 -0.90 -11.60 -21.65
C ALA A 121 0.41 -12.07 -20.99
N ARG A 122 0.98 -11.28 -20.06
CA ARG A 122 2.24 -11.58 -19.38
C ARG A 122 2.10 -12.50 -18.17
N VAL A 123 0.88 -12.86 -17.76
CA VAL A 123 0.70 -13.85 -16.69
C VAL A 123 0.83 -15.24 -17.28
N ASP A 124 1.74 -16.03 -16.73
CA ASP A 124 2.03 -17.38 -17.20
C ASP A 124 0.88 -18.35 -16.93
N GLN A 125 0.77 -19.38 -17.75
CA GLN A 125 -0.32 -20.36 -17.69
C GLN A 125 -0.37 -21.11 -16.36
N ALA A 126 0.77 -21.32 -15.68
CA ALA A 126 0.80 -21.95 -14.37
C ALA A 126 0.02 -21.13 -13.35
N TYR A 127 0.33 -19.83 -13.22
CA TYR A 127 -0.37 -18.92 -12.29
C TYR A 127 -1.83 -18.70 -12.69
N LYS A 128 -2.12 -18.63 -14.02
CA LYS A 128 -3.51 -18.58 -14.51
C LYS A 128 -4.29 -19.82 -14.11
N SER A 129 -3.68 -21.00 -14.17
CA SER A 129 -4.33 -22.25 -13.78
C SER A 129 -4.70 -22.23 -12.30
N ASP A 130 -3.79 -21.77 -11.45
CA ASP A 130 -4.04 -21.70 -10.01
C ASP A 130 -5.13 -20.67 -9.68
N LEU A 131 -5.05 -19.46 -10.25
CA LEU A 131 -6.12 -18.47 -10.09
C LEU A 131 -7.49 -18.97 -10.57
N LYS A 132 -7.56 -19.70 -11.69
CA LYS A 132 -8.80 -20.28 -12.19
C LYS A 132 -9.41 -21.29 -11.23
N LYS A 133 -8.59 -22.14 -10.58
CA LYS A 133 -9.07 -23.09 -9.55
C LYS A 133 -9.75 -22.37 -8.40
N GLU A 134 -9.12 -21.28 -7.90
CA GLU A 134 -9.67 -20.49 -6.81
C GLU A 134 -10.97 -19.77 -7.22
N MET A 135 -11.07 -19.30 -8.47
CA MET A 135 -12.25 -18.60 -8.98
C MET A 135 -13.50 -19.49 -9.12
N LEU A 136 -13.36 -20.81 -9.12
CA LEU A 136 -14.51 -21.72 -9.09
C LEU A 136 -15.40 -21.49 -7.85
N PHE A 137 -14.82 -21.06 -6.73
CA PHE A 137 -15.53 -20.76 -5.49
C PHE A 137 -16.22 -19.39 -5.50
N PHE A 138 -15.96 -18.55 -6.52
CA PHE A 138 -16.54 -17.22 -6.66
C PHE A 138 -17.73 -17.18 -7.65
N SER A 139 -18.39 -18.32 -7.89
CA SER A 139 -19.52 -18.40 -8.83
C SER A 139 -20.66 -17.44 -8.47
N ASN A 140 -20.94 -17.27 -7.18
CA ASN A 140 -22.00 -16.40 -6.67
C ASN A 140 -21.54 -14.96 -6.38
N VAL A 141 -20.33 -14.58 -6.79
CA VAL A 141 -19.78 -13.24 -6.61
C VAL A 141 -19.75 -12.53 -7.95
N ASP A 142 -20.25 -11.31 -8.01
CA ASP A 142 -20.21 -10.49 -9.22
C ASP A 142 -18.84 -9.81 -9.38
N THR A 143 -18.56 -9.29 -10.57
CA THR A 143 -17.48 -8.34 -10.80
C THR A 143 -17.99 -6.92 -10.55
N ILE A 144 -17.08 -6.02 -10.15
CA ILE A 144 -17.37 -4.60 -9.94
C ILE A 144 -16.56 -3.75 -10.90
N ASP A 145 -17.10 -2.61 -11.32
CA ASP A 145 -16.32 -1.60 -12.03
C ASP A 145 -15.19 -1.07 -11.11
N PRO A 146 -13.90 -1.23 -11.48
CA PRO A 146 -12.79 -0.73 -10.69
C PRO A 146 -12.88 0.76 -10.37
N ALA A 147 -13.43 1.58 -11.28
CA ALA A 147 -13.60 3.02 -11.08
C ALA A 147 -14.66 3.36 -10.01
N ALA A 148 -15.60 2.46 -9.76
CA ALA A 148 -16.64 2.63 -8.74
C ALA A 148 -16.17 2.30 -7.32
N ILE A 149 -14.97 1.75 -7.14
CA ILE A 149 -14.47 1.30 -5.83
C ILE A 149 -14.10 2.51 -4.96
N ARG A 150 -14.81 2.69 -3.85
CA ARG A 150 -14.51 3.70 -2.84
C ARG A 150 -13.59 3.10 -1.76
N TRP A 151 -12.29 3.10 -1.98
CA TRP A 151 -11.29 2.49 -1.08
C TRP A 151 -11.35 3.04 0.34
N SER A 152 -11.61 4.34 0.52
CA SER A 152 -11.74 4.99 1.84
C SER A 152 -12.95 4.52 2.65
N ALA A 153 -13.96 3.93 2.00
CA ALA A 153 -15.15 3.41 2.66
C ALA A 153 -14.98 1.97 3.17
N ILE A 154 -13.94 1.26 2.71
CA ILE A 154 -13.71 -0.14 3.11
C ILE A 154 -13.32 -0.20 4.59
N ARG A 155 -14.01 -1.05 5.34
CA ARG A 155 -13.73 -1.31 6.75
C ARG A 155 -13.44 -2.79 6.95
N PHE A 156 -12.43 -3.08 7.76
CA PHE A 156 -12.03 -4.45 8.09
C PHE A 156 -12.36 -4.74 9.55
N GLN A 157 -12.93 -5.91 9.81
CA GLN A 157 -13.05 -6.42 11.17
C GLN A 157 -11.67 -6.84 11.70
N ARG A 158 -11.51 -6.84 13.05
CA ARG A 158 -10.21 -7.09 13.70
C ARG A 158 -9.55 -8.43 13.30
N ASN A 159 -10.36 -9.44 12.99
CA ASN A 159 -9.86 -10.79 12.66
C ASN A 159 -9.64 -11.03 11.16
N ASN A 160 -9.79 -10.04 10.30
CA ASN A 160 -9.73 -10.17 8.83
C ASN A 160 -8.37 -9.75 8.24
N ASN A 161 -7.26 -10.12 8.89
CA ASN A 161 -5.92 -9.72 8.44
C ASN A 161 -5.57 -10.25 7.05
N THR A 162 -6.00 -11.49 6.71
CA THR A 162 -5.80 -12.04 5.36
C THR A 162 -6.55 -11.23 4.31
N TYR A 163 -7.83 -10.91 4.55
CA TYR A 163 -8.58 -10.05 3.64
C TYR A 163 -7.97 -8.65 3.53
N ARG A 164 -7.55 -8.06 4.64
CA ARG A 164 -6.87 -6.75 4.61
C ARG A 164 -5.66 -6.76 3.69
N MET A 165 -4.81 -7.78 3.79
CA MET A 165 -3.65 -7.94 2.92
C MET A 165 -4.08 -8.14 1.45
N LEU A 166 -5.01 -9.05 1.17
CA LEU A 166 -5.49 -9.33 -0.18
C LEU A 166 -6.11 -8.09 -0.84
N ILE A 167 -6.97 -7.37 -0.12
CA ILE A 167 -7.60 -6.14 -0.63
C ILE A 167 -6.58 -5.03 -0.82
N SER A 168 -5.60 -4.89 0.08
CA SER A 168 -4.52 -3.91 -0.10
C SER A 168 -3.67 -4.23 -1.34
N LEU A 169 -3.43 -5.50 -1.62
CA LEU A 169 -2.75 -5.92 -2.85
C LEU A 169 -3.63 -5.64 -4.09
N CYS A 170 -4.93 -5.92 -4.03
CA CYS A 170 -5.86 -5.55 -5.09
C CYS A 170 -5.87 -4.03 -5.33
N GLN A 171 -5.86 -3.23 -4.26
CA GLN A 171 -5.77 -1.78 -4.36
C GLN A 171 -4.49 -1.35 -5.07
N LEU A 172 -3.34 -1.92 -4.69
CA LEU A 172 -2.06 -1.63 -5.35
C LEU A 172 -2.11 -1.95 -6.86
N ILE A 173 -2.71 -3.08 -7.24
CA ILE A 173 -2.86 -3.50 -8.64
C ILE A 173 -3.83 -2.57 -9.38
N LEU A 174 -5.02 -2.35 -8.83
CA LEU A 174 -6.07 -1.60 -9.50
C LEU A 174 -5.77 -0.10 -9.56
N GLU A 175 -5.24 0.50 -8.51
CA GLU A 175 -4.87 1.93 -8.52
C GLU A 175 -3.51 2.20 -9.18
N GLY A 176 -2.57 1.23 -9.10
CA GLY A 176 -1.20 1.43 -9.58
C GLY A 176 -0.93 0.94 -10.99
N MET A 177 -1.77 0.08 -11.54
CA MET A 177 -1.52 -0.55 -12.85
C MET A 177 -2.72 -0.50 -13.80
N LEU A 178 -3.89 -0.05 -13.37
CA LEU A 178 -5.09 -0.04 -14.22
C LEU A 178 -4.98 1.01 -15.31
N LEU A 179 -5.19 0.59 -16.57
CA LEU A 179 -5.28 1.45 -17.73
C LEU A 179 -6.66 1.26 -18.36
N THR A 180 -7.25 2.35 -18.85
CA THR A 180 -8.48 2.30 -19.64
C THR A 180 -8.12 2.45 -21.10
N SER A 181 -8.58 1.55 -21.96
CA SER A 181 -8.43 1.66 -23.42
C SER A 181 -9.43 2.66 -24.00
N ASP A 182 -9.21 3.11 -25.22
CA ASP A 182 -10.14 4.00 -25.93
C ASP A 182 -11.52 3.36 -26.13
N SER A 183 -11.62 2.03 -26.10
CA SER A 183 -12.88 1.27 -26.13
C SER A 183 -13.58 1.16 -24.76
N GLY A 184 -13.00 1.73 -23.70
CA GLY A 184 -13.51 1.63 -22.33
C GLY A 184 -13.18 0.32 -21.61
N GLU A 185 -12.36 -0.56 -22.18
CA GLU A 185 -11.92 -1.79 -21.54
C GLU A 185 -10.76 -1.53 -20.57
N TYR A 186 -10.77 -2.23 -19.43
CA TYR A 186 -9.70 -2.16 -18.46
C TYR A 186 -8.57 -3.15 -18.78
N ARG A 187 -7.32 -2.69 -18.66
CA ARG A 187 -6.10 -3.50 -18.80
C ARG A 187 -5.10 -3.13 -17.72
N LEU A 188 -4.17 -4.04 -17.40
CA LEU A 188 -3.09 -3.76 -16.47
C LEU A 188 -1.85 -3.26 -17.22
N ALA A 189 -1.21 -2.21 -16.68
CA ALA A 189 0.10 -1.73 -17.13
C ALA A 189 1.18 -2.77 -16.84
N SER A 190 2.33 -2.62 -17.48
CA SER A 190 3.49 -3.50 -17.25
C SER A 190 4.26 -3.19 -15.96
N PHE A 191 3.95 -2.11 -15.28
CA PHE A 191 4.62 -1.65 -14.05
C PHE A 191 3.62 -0.89 -13.15
N ILE A 192 3.95 -0.77 -11.88
CA ILE A 192 3.21 0.05 -10.90
C ILE A 192 3.56 1.52 -11.12
N ASP A 193 2.58 2.42 -11.00
CA ASP A 193 2.84 3.86 -11.07
C ASP A 193 3.73 4.33 -9.92
N GLU A 194 4.41 5.46 -10.16
CA GLU A 194 5.41 6.01 -9.25
C GLU A 194 4.83 6.40 -7.89
N GLN A 195 3.62 6.94 -7.85
CA GLN A 195 2.98 7.37 -6.60
C GLN A 195 2.67 6.17 -5.69
N ARG A 196 2.23 5.06 -6.26
CA ARG A 196 1.93 3.84 -5.51
C ARG A 196 3.20 3.14 -5.06
N MET A 197 4.23 3.13 -5.89
CA MET A 197 5.55 2.63 -5.51
C MET A 197 6.18 3.47 -4.38
N ASN A 198 6.03 4.80 -4.41
CA ASN A 198 6.50 5.65 -3.32
C ASN A 198 5.83 5.28 -1.98
N ARG A 199 4.51 5.13 -1.97
CA ARG A 199 3.77 4.69 -0.76
C ARG A 199 4.20 3.31 -0.27
N LEU A 200 4.46 2.37 -1.17
CA LEU A 200 4.98 1.05 -0.80
C LEU A 200 6.38 1.17 -0.21
N TYR A 201 7.23 2.00 -0.79
CA TYR A 201 8.59 2.27 -0.34
C TYR A 201 8.62 2.91 1.05
N GLU A 202 7.85 3.98 1.28
CA GLU A 202 7.69 4.63 2.59
C GLU A 202 7.28 3.61 3.66
N LYS A 203 6.24 2.83 3.36
CA LYS A 203 5.71 1.82 4.28
C LYS A 203 6.73 0.71 4.55
N PHE A 204 7.44 0.25 3.53
CA PHE A 204 8.51 -0.74 3.67
C PHE A 204 9.59 -0.25 4.64
N ILE A 205 10.12 0.97 4.46
CA ILE A 205 11.17 1.52 5.31
C ILE A 205 10.71 1.65 6.77
N LEU A 206 9.49 2.18 6.98
CA LEU A 206 8.92 2.30 8.32
C LEU A 206 8.81 0.94 9.03
N GLU A 207 8.18 -0.02 8.37
CA GLU A 207 7.95 -1.35 8.95
C GLU A 207 9.26 -2.16 9.11
N TYR A 208 10.23 -1.94 8.21
CA TYR A 208 11.56 -2.50 8.36
C TYR A 208 12.22 -2.05 9.67
N TYR A 209 12.28 -0.74 9.91
CA TYR A 209 12.89 -0.22 11.14
C TYR A 209 12.11 -0.61 12.38
N ALA A 210 10.79 -0.61 12.35
CA ALA A 210 9.96 -1.03 13.46
C ALA A 210 10.19 -2.49 13.85
N LYS A 211 10.49 -3.35 12.88
CA LYS A 211 10.67 -4.79 13.10
C LYS A 211 12.12 -5.19 13.38
N GLU A 212 13.06 -4.67 12.58
CA GLU A 212 14.44 -5.14 12.56
C GLU A 212 15.38 -4.31 13.46
N CYS A 213 14.96 -3.11 13.89
CA CYS A 213 15.80 -2.19 14.66
C CYS A 213 15.20 -1.85 16.03
N PRO A 214 15.13 -2.81 16.98
CA PRO A 214 14.48 -2.60 18.29
C PRO A 214 15.20 -1.57 19.18
N GLN A 215 16.42 -1.16 18.83
CA GLN A 215 17.19 -0.12 19.52
C GLN A 215 16.67 1.31 19.26
N VAL A 216 15.79 1.49 18.29
CA VAL A 216 15.12 2.76 17.98
C VAL A 216 13.62 2.55 17.90
N THR A 217 12.85 3.59 18.20
CA THR A 217 11.40 3.56 17.95
C THR A 217 11.13 4.18 16.59
N ALA A 218 10.49 3.43 15.70
CA ALA A 218 10.12 3.90 14.36
C ALA A 218 8.63 4.21 14.30
N THR A 219 8.28 5.43 13.89
CA THR A 219 6.88 5.90 13.77
C THR A 219 6.71 6.80 12.55
N ALA A 220 5.48 6.90 12.04
CA ALA A 220 5.05 7.98 11.13
C ALA A 220 4.34 9.04 11.97
N SER A 221 5.08 10.03 12.46
CA SER A 221 4.59 10.97 13.45
C SER A 221 4.21 12.31 12.83
N GLN A 222 3.19 12.94 13.40
CA GLN A 222 2.90 14.35 13.14
C GLN A 222 3.94 15.22 13.85
N ILE A 223 4.31 16.31 13.22
CA ILE A 223 5.25 17.31 13.75
C ILE A 223 4.44 18.61 13.93
N PRO A 224 4.30 19.12 15.15
CA PRO A 224 3.60 20.36 15.37
C PRO A 224 4.39 21.56 14.80
N TRP A 225 3.68 22.60 14.37
CA TRP A 225 4.30 23.87 14.03
C TRP A 225 4.77 24.57 15.29
N ALA A 226 6.03 24.99 15.32
CA ALA A 226 6.55 25.87 16.37
C ALA A 226 6.07 27.30 16.11
N LEU A 227 5.04 27.74 16.82
CA LEU A 227 4.39 29.03 16.62
C LEU A 227 4.67 29.96 17.79
N ASP A 228 5.19 31.15 17.54
CA ASP A 228 5.48 32.16 18.56
C ASP A 228 4.19 32.79 19.15
N ASP A 229 3.15 32.89 18.33
CA ASP A 229 1.85 33.49 18.71
C ASP A 229 0.74 32.46 18.98
N GLY A 230 1.02 31.18 18.73
CA GLY A 230 0.06 30.08 18.89
C GLY A 230 -1.06 30.03 17.86
N ILE A 231 -1.04 30.87 16.81
CA ILE A 231 -2.11 30.94 15.79
C ILE A 231 -1.80 29.95 14.65
N GLY A 232 -2.38 28.74 14.72
CA GLY A 232 -2.19 27.66 13.74
C GLY A 232 -3.31 27.50 12.71
N THR A 233 -4.25 28.47 12.62
CA THR A 233 -5.40 28.36 11.69
C THR A 233 -4.94 28.27 10.24
N MET A 234 -5.46 27.26 9.51
CA MET A 234 -5.13 26.96 8.11
C MET A 234 -3.71 26.46 7.84
N LEU A 235 -2.88 26.20 8.84
CA LEU A 235 -1.60 25.53 8.64
C LEU A 235 -1.83 24.06 8.29
N PRO A 236 -1.14 23.53 7.29
CA PRO A 236 -1.24 22.12 6.94
C PRO A 236 -0.63 21.24 8.04
N VAL A 237 -1.14 20.03 8.19
CA VAL A 237 -0.52 19.04 9.06
C VAL A 237 0.83 18.63 8.46
N MET A 238 1.90 18.73 9.25
CA MET A 238 3.19 18.14 8.92
C MET A 238 3.22 16.70 9.45
N GLN A 239 3.50 15.75 8.58
CA GLN A 239 3.66 14.35 8.95
C GLN A 239 4.90 13.78 8.28
N SER A 240 5.80 13.22 9.07
CA SER A 240 6.97 12.51 8.56
C SER A 240 6.58 11.14 8.01
N ASP A 241 7.27 10.68 6.97
CA ASP A 241 7.14 9.30 6.49
C ASP A 241 7.68 8.34 7.54
N ILE A 242 8.89 8.60 8.06
CA ILE A 242 9.53 7.83 9.11
C ILE A 242 10.21 8.77 10.10
N MET A 243 10.00 8.54 11.38
CA MET A 243 10.74 9.17 12.47
C MET A 243 11.35 8.07 13.34
N LEU A 244 12.68 8.04 13.42
CA LEU A 244 13.41 7.16 14.30
C LEU A 244 13.82 7.93 15.54
N THR A 245 13.56 7.38 16.74
CA THR A 245 13.86 8.04 18.01
C THR A 245 14.59 7.10 18.97
N ARG A 246 15.58 7.65 19.70
CA ARG A 246 16.25 7.02 20.83
C ARG A 246 16.50 8.08 21.91
N GLY A 247 15.66 8.14 22.92
CA GLY A 247 15.69 9.26 23.88
C GLY A 247 15.46 10.59 23.17
N ASN A 248 16.41 11.53 23.35
CA ASN A 248 16.38 12.85 22.71
C ASN A 248 17.12 12.91 21.34
N GLU A 249 17.52 11.77 20.82
CA GLU A 249 18.09 11.66 19.47
C GLU A 249 16.98 11.32 18.48
N VAL A 250 16.81 12.12 17.45
CA VAL A 250 15.74 11.98 16.44
C VAL A 250 16.33 12.06 15.05
N LEU A 251 15.99 11.10 14.20
CA LEU A 251 16.23 11.13 12.77
C LEU A 251 14.89 11.11 12.03
N ILE A 252 14.58 12.17 11.30
CA ILE A 252 13.42 12.27 10.44
C ILE A 252 13.84 11.85 9.04
N ILE A 253 13.21 10.83 8.48
CA ILE A 253 13.48 10.34 7.13
C ILE A 253 12.25 10.62 6.26
N ASP A 254 12.49 11.30 5.15
CA ASP A 254 11.53 11.51 4.07
C ASP A 254 11.96 10.60 2.92
N ALA A 255 11.18 9.54 2.71
CA ALA A 255 11.48 8.48 1.75
C ALA A 255 10.87 8.82 0.38
N LYS A 256 11.69 8.75 -0.68
CA LYS A 256 11.27 9.17 -2.02
C LYS A 256 11.60 8.11 -3.06
N TYR A 257 10.56 7.70 -3.77
CA TYR A 257 10.67 6.85 -4.93
C TYR A 257 10.34 7.65 -6.18
N TYR A 258 11.35 8.05 -6.93
CA TYR A 258 11.21 8.81 -8.18
C TYR A 258 11.86 8.08 -9.35
N THR A 259 11.37 8.34 -10.55
CA THR A 259 12.04 7.91 -11.79
C THR A 259 13.38 8.66 -11.97
N HIS A 260 13.42 9.92 -11.52
CA HIS A 260 14.64 10.76 -11.52
C HIS A 260 14.85 11.39 -10.14
N THR A 261 16.00 11.14 -9.54
CA THR A 261 16.35 11.66 -8.20
C THR A 261 16.85 13.09 -8.22
N THR A 262 17.35 13.55 -9.38
CA THR A 262 17.90 14.88 -9.55
C THR A 262 17.15 15.67 -10.61
N GLN A 263 17.16 17.01 -10.48
CA GLN A 263 16.71 17.93 -11.51
C GLN A 263 17.93 18.42 -12.29
N ALA A 264 17.90 18.25 -13.61
CA ALA A 264 18.93 18.79 -14.50
C ALA A 264 18.50 20.15 -15.04
N GLN A 265 19.24 21.20 -14.70
CA GLN A 265 19.07 22.52 -15.27
C GLN A 265 20.46 23.08 -15.66
N TYR A 266 20.64 23.40 -16.93
CA TYR A 266 21.93 23.91 -17.48
C TYR A 266 23.13 23.00 -17.16
N ASP A 267 23.01 21.68 -17.36
CA ASP A 267 24.03 20.67 -17.05
C ASP A 267 24.43 20.56 -15.57
N VAL A 268 23.68 21.18 -14.66
CA VAL A 268 23.86 21.04 -13.22
C VAL A 268 22.78 20.17 -12.65
N HIS A 269 23.19 19.06 -12.02
CA HIS A 269 22.28 18.17 -11.29
C HIS A 269 22.10 18.69 -9.86
N THR A 270 20.84 19.01 -9.50
CA THR A 270 20.49 19.47 -8.17
C THR A 270 19.39 18.62 -7.57
N LEU A 271 19.32 18.58 -6.25
CA LEU A 271 18.22 17.96 -5.54
C LEU A 271 16.91 18.75 -5.74
N HIS A 272 15.78 18.09 -5.63
CA HIS A 272 14.48 18.76 -5.64
C HIS A 272 14.37 19.70 -4.43
N SER A 273 14.31 21.00 -4.68
CA SER A 273 14.28 22.03 -3.63
C SER A 273 13.09 21.85 -2.65
N GLY A 274 11.93 21.45 -3.17
CA GLY A 274 10.76 21.18 -2.32
C GLY A 274 11.03 20.11 -1.27
N ASN A 275 11.74 19.03 -1.60
CA ASN A 275 12.10 17.98 -0.65
C ASN A 275 13.06 18.50 0.43
N LEU A 276 14.04 19.33 0.04
CA LEU A 276 14.96 19.94 1.00
C LEU A 276 14.22 20.91 1.94
N TYR A 277 13.30 21.71 1.43
CA TYR A 277 12.50 22.60 2.28
C TYR A 277 11.60 21.82 3.22
N GLN A 278 10.99 20.74 2.75
CA GLN A 278 10.15 19.85 3.56
C GLN A 278 10.94 19.27 4.74
N ILE A 279 12.05 18.58 4.47
CA ILE A 279 12.83 17.93 5.52
C ILE A 279 13.44 18.95 6.49
N PHE A 280 13.92 20.12 5.99
CA PHE A 280 14.45 21.18 6.82
C PHE A 280 13.38 21.75 7.75
N THR A 281 12.18 21.99 7.23
CA THR A 281 11.03 22.45 8.02
C THR A 281 10.67 21.44 9.12
N TYR A 282 10.63 20.16 8.79
CA TYR A 282 10.35 19.10 9.77
C TYR A 282 11.38 19.09 10.89
N VAL A 283 12.67 19.14 10.54
CA VAL A 283 13.77 19.13 11.52
C VAL A 283 13.69 20.33 12.45
N LYS A 284 13.48 21.55 11.92
CA LYS A 284 13.43 22.76 12.73
C LYS A 284 12.22 22.82 13.66
N ASN A 285 11.05 22.37 13.20
CA ASN A 285 9.88 22.32 14.06
C ASN A 285 10.01 21.22 15.13
N LYS A 286 10.60 20.07 14.80
CA LYS A 286 10.85 19.00 15.78
C LYS A 286 11.91 19.42 16.82
N GLU A 287 12.94 20.13 16.40
CA GLU A 287 13.98 20.65 17.31
C GLU A 287 13.37 21.62 18.35
N ALA A 288 12.44 22.46 17.93
CA ALA A 288 11.79 23.44 18.81
C ALA A 288 11.00 22.78 19.97
N GLU A 289 10.54 21.54 19.81
CA GLU A 289 9.85 20.82 20.88
C GLU A 289 10.74 20.54 22.11
N PHE A 290 12.07 20.45 21.92
CA PHE A 290 13.01 20.14 22.99
C PHE A 290 13.42 21.37 23.81
N GLY A 291 13.18 22.58 23.31
CA GLY A 291 13.58 23.81 24.00
C GLY A 291 15.07 23.83 24.35
N ASN A 292 15.39 23.89 25.65
CA ASN A 292 16.77 23.95 26.15
C ASN A 292 17.32 22.57 26.54
N GLU A 293 16.56 21.49 26.41
CA GLU A 293 17.04 20.15 26.74
C GLU A 293 18.13 19.71 25.74
N PRO A 294 19.19 19.01 26.22
CA PRO A 294 20.16 18.43 25.27
C PRO A 294 19.50 17.44 24.33
N HIS A 295 19.62 17.68 23.04
CA HIS A 295 19.00 16.89 21.99
C HIS A 295 19.81 16.89 20.70
N GLN A 296 19.49 15.96 19.83
CA GLN A 296 20.00 15.90 18.46
C GLN A 296 18.86 15.58 17.51
N VAL A 297 18.50 16.54 16.64
CA VAL A 297 17.52 16.32 15.57
C VAL A 297 18.20 16.40 14.23
N SER A 298 18.06 15.35 13.43
CA SER A 298 18.64 15.24 12.11
C SER A 298 17.57 14.90 11.07
N GLY A 299 17.82 15.28 9.82
CA GLY A 299 16.96 14.97 8.69
C GLY A 299 17.66 14.12 7.63
N MET A 300 16.90 13.34 6.91
CA MET A 300 17.38 12.55 5.78
C MET A 300 16.35 12.50 4.65
N LEU A 301 16.79 12.77 3.43
CA LEU A 301 16.09 12.37 2.22
C LEU A 301 16.65 11.00 1.80
N LEU A 302 15.79 9.97 1.76
CA LEU A 302 16.18 8.62 1.39
C LEU A 302 15.55 8.26 0.05
N TYR A 303 16.30 8.43 -1.02
CA TYR A 303 15.86 8.10 -2.38
C TYR A 303 16.03 6.62 -2.68
N ALA A 304 15.08 6.02 -3.41
CA ALA A 304 15.33 4.76 -4.08
C ALA A 304 16.28 5.00 -5.26
N ALA A 305 17.25 4.10 -5.49
CA ALA A 305 18.16 4.20 -6.61
C ALA A 305 17.42 4.16 -7.94
N THR A 306 17.82 5.03 -8.85
CA THR A 306 17.37 5.10 -10.24
C THR A 306 18.43 4.56 -11.19
N ASP A 307 18.13 4.57 -12.49
CA ASP A 307 19.14 4.26 -13.53
C ASP A 307 20.06 5.47 -13.87
N GLU A 308 19.95 6.59 -13.12
CA GLU A 308 20.82 7.76 -13.29
C GLU A 308 22.26 7.45 -12.87
N ALA A 309 23.22 8.02 -13.60
CA ALA A 309 24.65 7.85 -13.31
C ALA A 309 25.07 8.49 -11.99
N ILE A 310 24.37 9.54 -11.56
CA ILE A 310 24.64 10.28 -10.32
C ILE A 310 23.58 9.89 -9.30
N GLN A 311 24.02 9.24 -8.22
CA GLN A 311 23.18 8.91 -7.08
C GLN A 311 23.55 9.81 -5.91
N PRO A 312 22.59 10.56 -5.32
CA PRO A 312 22.90 11.45 -4.19
C PRO A 312 23.37 10.65 -2.96
N ASP A 313 24.51 11.04 -2.41
CA ASP A 313 25.04 10.56 -1.13
C ASP A 313 25.83 11.68 -0.44
N ASN A 314 25.12 12.60 0.19
CA ASN A 314 25.71 13.81 0.75
C ASN A 314 25.23 14.04 2.19
N ARG A 315 26.08 14.72 2.99
CA ARG A 315 25.73 15.21 4.33
C ARG A 315 25.99 16.71 4.38
N TYR A 316 24.97 17.44 4.80
CA TYR A 316 25.01 18.90 4.96
C TYR A 316 24.82 19.27 6.43
N ARG A 317 25.37 20.41 6.84
CA ARG A 317 25.06 21.03 8.11
C ARG A 317 24.32 22.33 7.84
N MET A 318 23.06 22.40 8.29
CA MET A 318 22.17 23.53 8.01
C MET A 318 21.56 24.02 9.32
N SER A 319 21.85 25.28 9.70
CA SER A 319 21.30 25.93 10.92
C SER A 319 21.45 25.07 12.19
N GLY A 320 22.60 24.43 12.34
CA GLY A 320 22.91 23.58 13.51
C GLY A 320 22.60 22.09 13.33
N ASN A 321 21.67 21.73 12.45
CA ASN A 321 21.23 20.33 12.27
C ASN A 321 21.97 19.64 11.13
N GLN A 322 22.04 18.33 11.19
CA GLN A 322 22.54 17.50 10.10
C GLN A 322 21.38 17.15 9.17
N ILE A 323 21.52 17.49 7.90
CA ILE A 323 20.60 17.05 6.82
C ILE A 323 21.41 16.19 5.86
N SER A 324 21.00 14.96 5.64
CA SER A 324 21.66 14.07 4.70
C SER A 324 20.75 13.67 3.54
N VAL A 325 21.37 13.32 2.45
CA VAL A 325 20.70 12.75 1.29
C VAL A 325 21.39 11.44 1.00
N LYS A 326 20.62 10.37 0.97
CA LYS A 326 21.11 9.00 0.78
C LYS A 326 20.30 8.30 -0.31
N THR A 327 20.91 7.34 -0.94
CA THR A 327 20.27 6.49 -1.94
C THR A 327 20.27 5.04 -1.47
N LEU A 328 19.11 4.39 -1.50
CA LEU A 328 18.94 2.98 -1.21
C LEU A 328 18.87 2.19 -2.52
N ASP A 329 19.83 1.31 -2.77
CA ASP A 329 19.91 0.53 -4.00
C ASP A 329 19.02 -0.72 -3.93
N LEU A 330 17.81 -0.62 -4.50
CA LEU A 330 16.85 -1.73 -4.59
C LEU A 330 17.19 -2.77 -5.67
N ASN A 331 18.30 -2.58 -6.40
CA ASN A 331 18.85 -3.55 -7.35
C ASN A 331 19.85 -4.53 -6.73
N ARG A 332 19.98 -4.54 -5.41
CA ARG A 332 20.85 -5.44 -4.66
C ARG A 332 20.08 -6.61 -4.06
N ASN A 333 20.81 -7.61 -3.60
CA ASN A 333 20.20 -8.64 -2.77
C ASN A 333 19.63 -8.02 -1.50
N PHE A 334 18.53 -8.61 -0.98
CA PHE A 334 17.86 -8.06 0.18
C PHE A 334 18.77 -7.93 1.42
N SER A 335 19.74 -8.84 1.59
CA SER A 335 20.76 -8.75 2.65
C SER A 335 21.63 -7.48 2.55
N GLU A 336 21.93 -7.03 1.33
CA GLU A 336 22.68 -5.80 1.10
C GLU A 336 21.79 -4.56 1.35
N ILE A 337 20.51 -4.63 0.97
CA ILE A 337 19.51 -3.58 1.29
C ILE A 337 19.39 -3.43 2.81
N SER A 338 19.22 -4.56 3.52
CA SER A 338 19.18 -4.58 4.99
C SER A 338 20.45 -3.98 5.61
N ALA A 339 21.62 -4.34 5.07
CA ALA A 339 22.89 -3.77 5.55
C ALA A 339 22.97 -2.25 5.34
N GLN A 340 22.44 -1.73 4.23
CA GLN A 340 22.37 -0.28 3.99
C GLN A 340 21.45 0.40 5.01
N LEU A 341 20.24 -0.15 5.25
CA LEU A 341 19.30 0.41 6.23
C LEU A 341 19.86 0.36 7.65
N ASN A 342 20.47 -0.75 8.06
CA ASN A 342 21.09 -0.88 9.38
C ASN A 342 22.26 0.08 9.58
N ARG A 343 23.04 0.35 8.53
CA ARG A 343 24.11 1.34 8.57
C ARG A 343 23.60 2.74 8.88
N ILE A 344 22.42 3.12 8.38
CA ILE A 344 21.78 4.40 8.69
C ILE A 344 21.57 4.52 10.20
N VAL A 345 21.01 3.48 10.85
CA VAL A 345 20.82 3.48 12.30
C VAL A 345 22.15 3.55 13.04
N GLY A 346 23.17 2.80 12.59
CA GLY A 346 24.52 2.86 13.17
C GLY A 346 25.17 4.26 13.06
N ASP A 347 24.98 4.93 11.95
CA ASP A 347 25.58 6.27 11.68
C ASP A 347 24.96 7.38 12.55
N TYR A 348 23.72 7.21 13.03
CA TYR A 348 22.99 8.27 13.76
C TYR A 348 22.76 7.99 15.23
N PHE A 349 22.78 6.74 15.67
CA PHE A 349 22.37 6.35 17.02
C PHE A 349 23.42 5.46 17.75
N LEU A 350 24.48 5.04 17.08
CA LEU A 350 25.55 4.20 17.68
C LEU A 350 26.90 4.90 17.62
#